data_b5413404a05817c7215147ecd627beed
#
_entry.id   b5413404a05817c7215147ecd627beed
#
_cell.length_a   1.000
_cell.length_b   1.000
_cell.length_c   1.000
_cell.angle_alpha   90.00
_cell.angle_beta   90.00
_cell.angle_gamma   90.00
#
_symmetry.space_group_name_H-M   'P 1'
#
loop_
_entity.id
_entity.type
_entity.pdbx_description
1 polymer ?
#
loop_
_entity_poly.entity_id
_entity_poly.type
_entity_poly.pdbx_seq_one_letter_code
_entity_poly.pdbx_strand_id
1 'polypeptide(L)'
;EKPWGQQKKLKFLCPVPGYDRHFGICEVFGIQMINVPMTPEGPDMTLVESWVNNDDTVKGIWCVPQYANPDGTTYSDETVRRFANLKPAAGDFRIFWDNAYCVHHLDDDHPHLLNLMDECKKVGSEDMVVMFCSTSKISFSGAGVAAIGCSKRNMDHLKAKVAMQTISFDKLNQLRHVRFFKNKAGVEAHMLKHRALLKPRFDAVIRTFHEEMDGAGIAVWTEPKGGYFISVDVMDGCAARVIELCKEAGVTLTGAGCAYPYHKDPRDRNIRIAPSYPSIEELEKAAKIFTLCCKLAATEKLLAAN
;
A
#
# COMPACT_ATOMS: atom_id res chain seq x y z
N GLU A 1 -0.51 -29.87 -7.23
CA GLU A 1 0.71 -29.25 -6.70
C GLU A 1 0.77 -29.38 -5.18
N LYS A 2 1.99 -29.39 -4.63
CA LYS A 2 2.19 -29.49 -3.18
C LYS A 2 1.77 -28.16 -2.52
N PRO A 3 0.92 -28.18 -1.47
CA PRO A 3 0.51 -26.95 -0.78
C PRO A 3 1.72 -26.14 -0.29
N TRP A 4 1.62 -24.82 -0.31
CA TRP A 4 2.72 -23.93 0.11
C TRP A 4 3.24 -24.24 1.52
N GLY A 5 2.36 -24.51 2.50
CA GLY A 5 2.76 -24.88 3.86
C GLY A 5 3.55 -26.20 3.99
N GLN A 6 3.68 -26.96 2.91
CA GLN A 6 4.48 -28.18 2.83
C GLN A 6 5.73 -28.02 1.96
N GLN A 7 5.97 -26.85 1.40
CA GLN A 7 7.17 -26.54 0.61
C GLN A 7 8.27 -25.98 1.53
N LYS A 8 9.52 -26.32 1.24
CA LYS A 8 10.65 -25.96 2.12
C LYS A 8 11.11 -24.51 1.96
N LYS A 9 10.87 -23.92 0.82
CA LYS A 9 11.30 -22.55 0.49
C LYS A 9 10.16 -21.84 -0.23
N LEU A 10 9.72 -20.75 0.33
CA LEU A 10 8.72 -19.88 -0.26
C LEU A 10 9.24 -18.45 -0.24
N LYS A 11 9.13 -17.78 -1.36
CA LYS A 11 9.51 -16.37 -1.49
C LYS A 11 8.33 -15.57 -2.00
N PHE A 12 8.14 -14.38 -1.44
CA PHE A 12 7.23 -13.37 -1.94
C PHE A 12 7.99 -12.10 -2.29
N LEU A 13 7.64 -11.52 -3.41
CA LEU A 13 8.09 -10.21 -3.78
C LEU A 13 7.23 -9.17 -3.03
N CYS A 14 7.91 -8.21 -2.44
CA CYS A 14 7.31 -7.17 -1.61
C CYS A 14 7.73 -5.80 -2.15
N PRO A 15 6.87 -5.11 -2.91
CA PRO A 15 7.10 -3.72 -3.29
C PRO A 15 7.32 -2.85 -2.04
N VAL A 16 8.40 -2.04 -2.07
CA VAL A 16 8.83 -1.20 -0.95
C VAL A 16 9.14 0.23 -1.41
N PRO A 17 8.73 1.25 -0.61
CA PRO A 17 7.98 1.12 0.64
C PRO A 17 6.59 0.51 0.40
N GLY A 18 6.07 -0.26 1.37
CA GLY A 18 4.84 -1.01 1.21
C GLY A 18 4.01 -1.18 2.49
N TYR A 19 2.94 -1.97 2.40
CA TYR A 19 2.00 -2.15 3.49
C TYR A 19 2.49 -3.20 4.49
N ASP A 20 2.75 -2.77 5.71
CA ASP A 20 3.28 -3.57 6.82
C ASP A 20 2.47 -4.85 7.12
N ARG A 21 1.15 -4.84 6.90
CA ARG A 21 0.32 -6.02 7.15
C ARG A 21 0.62 -7.16 6.17
N HIS A 22 0.93 -6.85 4.92
CA HIS A 22 1.37 -7.85 3.93
C HIS A 22 2.66 -8.54 4.39
N PHE A 23 3.59 -7.77 4.93
CA PHE A 23 4.86 -8.29 5.44
C PHE A 23 4.65 -9.16 6.69
N GLY A 24 3.83 -8.68 7.63
CA GLY A 24 3.47 -9.46 8.82
C GLY A 24 2.78 -10.80 8.49
N ILE A 25 1.96 -10.86 7.43
CA ILE A 25 1.40 -12.13 6.95
C ILE A 25 2.52 -13.07 6.48
N CYS A 26 3.47 -12.56 5.70
CA CYS A 26 4.60 -13.36 5.24
C CYS A 26 5.45 -13.89 6.42
N GLU A 27 5.69 -13.05 7.43
CA GLU A 27 6.43 -13.46 8.64
C GLU A 27 5.73 -14.59 9.39
N VAL A 28 4.41 -14.46 9.63
CA VAL A 28 3.62 -15.49 10.33
C VAL A 28 3.67 -16.83 9.62
N PHE A 29 3.70 -16.83 8.28
CA PHE A 29 3.77 -18.07 7.50
C PHE A 29 5.20 -18.50 7.14
N GLY A 30 6.23 -17.83 7.63
CA GLY A 30 7.63 -18.16 7.35
C GLY A 30 8.01 -17.97 5.88
N ILE A 31 7.32 -17.08 5.17
CA ILE A 31 7.59 -16.77 3.76
C ILE A 31 8.74 -15.75 3.69
N GLN A 32 9.82 -16.10 2.99
CA GLN A 32 10.92 -15.17 2.78
C GLN A 32 10.48 -14.00 1.90
N MET A 33 10.74 -12.80 2.34
CA MET A 33 10.39 -11.58 1.61
C MET A 33 11.58 -11.02 0.84
N ILE A 34 11.31 -10.57 -0.38
CA ILE A 34 12.30 -9.95 -1.27
C ILE A 34 11.80 -8.54 -1.58
N ASN A 35 12.60 -7.54 -1.24
CA ASN A 35 12.30 -6.15 -1.53
C ASN A 35 12.34 -5.91 -3.04
N VAL A 36 11.30 -5.26 -3.56
CA VAL A 36 11.22 -4.73 -4.92
C VAL A 36 11.01 -3.22 -4.82
N PRO A 37 11.95 -2.39 -5.28
CA PRO A 37 11.77 -0.94 -5.24
C PRO A 37 10.53 -0.49 -5.99
N MET A 38 9.81 0.48 -5.42
CA MET A 38 8.77 1.21 -6.13
C MET A 38 9.40 2.27 -7.05
N THR A 39 8.74 2.50 -8.18
CA THR A 39 9.00 3.58 -9.14
C THR A 39 7.74 4.43 -9.31
N PRO A 40 7.77 5.57 -9.97
CA PRO A 40 6.55 6.35 -10.25
C PRO A 40 5.48 5.59 -11.06
N GLU A 41 5.86 4.50 -11.74
CA GLU A 41 4.98 3.67 -12.58
C GLU A 41 4.46 2.41 -11.86
N GLY A 42 4.88 2.15 -10.64
CA GLY A 42 4.62 0.94 -9.87
C GLY A 42 5.92 0.24 -9.44
N PRO A 43 5.91 -1.05 -9.08
CA PRO A 43 7.14 -1.77 -8.73
C PRO A 43 8.09 -1.87 -9.92
N ASP A 44 9.39 -1.97 -9.66
CA ASP A 44 10.40 -2.26 -10.69
C ASP A 44 10.08 -3.60 -11.38
N MET A 45 9.39 -3.51 -12.51
CA MET A 45 8.95 -4.68 -13.25
C MET A 45 10.10 -5.47 -13.87
N THR A 46 11.25 -4.86 -14.12
CA THR A 46 12.43 -5.59 -14.60
C THR A 46 12.94 -6.55 -13.54
N LEU A 47 12.96 -6.09 -12.29
CA LEU A 47 13.32 -6.93 -11.15
C LEU A 47 12.24 -7.98 -10.87
N VAL A 48 10.95 -7.62 -10.94
CA VAL A 48 9.83 -8.56 -10.78
C VAL A 48 9.94 -9.70 -11.79
N GLU A 49 10.06 -9.37 -13.07
CA GLU A 49 10.18 -10.37 -14.15
C GLU A 49 11.41 -11.26 -13.98
N SER A 50 12.53 -10.67 -13.58
CA SER A 50 13.77 -11.42 -13.32
C SER A 50 13.57 -12.48 -12.25
N TRP A 51 12.94 -12.15 -11.12
CA TRP A 51 12.65 -13.11 -10.06
C TRP A 51 11.60 -14.13 -10.46
N VAL A 52 10.46 -13.68 -10.96
CA VAL A 52 9.29 -14.53 -11.25
C VAL A 52 9.60 -15.55 -12.34
N ASN A 53 10.32 -15.13 -13.39
CA ASN A 53 10.57 -15.99 -14.56
C ASN A 53 11.69 -17.00 -14.33
N ASN A 54 12.58 -16.81 -13.32
CA ASN A 54 13.76 -17.63 -13.16
C ASN A 54 13.85 -18.40 -11.82
N ASP A 55 12.97 -18.13 -10.86
CA ASP A 55 13.00 -18.77 -9.55
C ASP A 55 11.64 -19.40 -9.20
N ASP A 56 11.55 -20.71 -9.24
CA ASP A 56 10.34 -21.49 -8.94
C ASP A 56 9.94 -21.46 -7.45
N THR A 57 10.78 -20.92 -6.58
CA THR A 57 10.46 -20.69 -5.17
C THR A 57 9.72 -19.38 -4.93
N VAL A 58 9.68 -18.48 -5.91
CA VAL A 58 8.87 -17.26 -5.88
C VAL A 58 7.41 -17.62 -6.14
N LYS A 59 6.59 -17.52 -5.11
CA LYS A 59 5.18 -17.95 -5.15
C LYS A 59 4.18 -16.82 -5.19
N GLY A 60 4.58 -15.62 -4.88
CA GLY A 60 3.66 -14.51 -4.90
C GLY A 60 4.32 -13.14 -4.88
N ILE A 61 3.50 -12.15 -5.18
CA ILE A 61 3.78 -10.73 -5.05
C ILE A 61 2.58 -10.04 -4.42
N TRP A 62 2.83 -9.15 -3.46
CA TRP A 62 1.82 -8.24 -2.93
C TRP A 62 1.76 -6.96 -3.75
N CYS A 63 0.57 -6.53 -4.16
CA CYS A 63 0.38 -5.30 -4.92
C CYS A 63 -0.71 -4.45 -4.29
N VAL A 64 -0.43 -3.16 -4.07
CA VAL A 64 -1.44 -2.13 -3.80
C VAL A 64 -1.44 -1.18 -5.00
N PRO A 65 -2.25 -1.48 -6.05
CA PRO A 65 -2.02 -0.93 -7.38
C PRO A 65 -2.49 0.51 -7.57
N GLN A 66 -3.31 1.01 -6.66
CA GLN A 66 -3.85 2.37 -6.73
C GLN A 66 -3.65 3.06 -5.39
N TYR A 67 -3.03 4.24 -5.42
CA TYR A 67 -2.66 5.00 -4.23
C TYR A 67 -1.92 4.14 -3.22
N ALA A 68 -0.85 3.47 -3.68
CA ALA A 68 -0.08 2.50 -2.91
C ALA A 68 0.29 3.04 -1.52
N ASN A 69 0.23 2.17 -0.52
CA ASN A 69 0.57 2.50 0.85
C ASN A 69 2.07 2.21 1.09
N PRO A 70 2.91 3.22 1.39
CA PRO A 70 2.54 4.62 1.71
C PRO A 70 2.77 5.64 0.57
N ASP A 71 3.33 5.28 -0.58
CA ASP A 71 3.90 6.23 -1.53
C ASP A 71 2.87 6.95 -2.44
N GLY A 72 1.62 6.47 -2.44
CA GLY A 72 0.54 7.09 -3.21
C GLY A 72 0.57 6.77 -4.72
N THR A 73 1.50 5.93 -5.18
CA THR A 73 1.63 5.55 -6.60
C THR A 73 0.39 4.80 -7.09
N THR A 74 -0.04 5.12 -8.30
CA THR A 74 -0.98 4.28 -9.09
C THR A 74 -0.20 3.64 -10.22
N TYR A 75 -0.33 2.32 -10.38
CA TYR A 75 0.39 1.57 -11.41
C TYR A 75 -0.03 2.03 -12.80
N SER A 76 0.96 2.22 -13.67
CA SER A 76 0.72 2.58 -15.06
C SER A 76 0.11 1.42 -15.85
N ASP A 77 -0.52 1.76 -16.97
CA ASP A 77 -1.06 0.77 -17.91
C ASP A 77 0.01 -0.23 -18.37
N GLU A 78 1.23 0.24 -18.60
CA GLU A 78 2.35 -0.61 -18.99
C GLU A 78 2.72 -1.59 -17.87
N THR A 79 2.82 -1.12 -16.64
CA THR A 79 3.06 -1.98 -15.47
C THR A 79 1.99 -3.07 -15.35
N VAL A 80 0.71 -2.71 -15.52
CA VAL A 80 -0.39 -3.69 -15.46
C VAL A 80 -0.29 -4.71 -16.59
N ARG A 81 0.04 -4.28 -17.81
CA ARG A 81 0.25 -5.21 -18.95
C ARG A 81 1.47 -6.11 -18.74
N ARG A 82 2.56 -5.61 -18.15
CA ARG A 82 3.72 -6.44 -17.80
C ARG A 82 3.36 -7.50 -16.77
N PHE A 83 2.56 -7.17 -15.75
CA PHE A 83 2.02 -8.16 -14.81
C PHE A 83 1.21 -9.27 -15.52
N ALA A 84 0.33 -8.90 -16.46
CA ALA A 84 -0.47 -9.87 -17.20
C ALA A 84 0.41 -10.80 -18.07
N ASN A 85 1.55 -10.34 -18.54
CA ASN A 85 2.46 -11.09 -19.41
C ASN A 85 3.58 -11.84 -18.68
N LEU A 86 3.61 -11.86 -17.35
CA LEU A 86 4.57 -12.64 -16.58
C LEU A 86 4.58 -14.11 -17.01
N LYS A 87 5.74 -14.74 -16.98
CA LYS A 87 5.96 -16.16 -17.30
C LYS A 87 6.57 -16.88 -16.09
N PRO A 88 5.77 -17.12 -15.04
CA PRO A 88 6.31 -17.66 -13.80
C PRO A 88 6.97 -19.03 -13.97
N ALA A 89 8.19 -19.20 -13.42
CA ALA A 89 8.83 -20.50 -13.26
C ALA A 89 7.99 -21.40 -12.33
N ALA A 90 7.30 -20.81 -11.35
CA ALA A 90 6.39 -21.51 -10.44
C ALA A 90 4.98 -21.57 -11.02
N GLY A 91 4.44 -22.76 -11.32
CA GLY A 91 3.07 -22.92 -11.80
C GLY A 91 1.97 -22.52 -10.81
N ASP A 92 2.33 -22.40 -9.53
CA ASP A 92 1.45 -21.95 -8.44
C ASP A 92 1.71 -20.48 -8.01
N PHE A 93 2.42 -19.69 -8.80
CA PHE A 93 2.62 -18.26 -8.56
C PHE A 93 1.30 -17.48 -8.55
N ARG A 94 1.17 -16.50 -7.64
CA ARG A 94 -0.03 -15.65 -7.54
C ARG A 94 0.33 -14.17 -7.36
N ILE A 95 -0.45 -13.32 -8.02
CA ILE A 95 -0.47 -11.87 -7.84
C ILE A 95 -1.60 -11.55 -6.85
N PHE A 96 -1.26 -11.05 -5.67
CA PHE A 96 -2.22 -10.58 -4.66
C PHE A 96 -2.45 -9.10 -4.90
N TRP A 97 -3.57 -8.79 -5.56
CA TRP A 97 -3.93 -7.45 -6.03
C TRP A 97 -4.87 -6.78 -5.05
N ASP A 98 -4.31 -6.13 -4.02
CA ASP A 98 -5.05 -5.48 -2.95
C ASP A 98 -5.45 -4.05 -3.35
N ASN A 99 -6.62 -3.91 -4.01
CA ASN A 99 -7.13 -2.63 -4.45
C ASN A 99 -7.95 -1.93 -3.34
N ALA A 100 -7.29 -1.65 -2.21
CA ALA A 100 -7.91 -1.07 -1.02
C ALA A 100 -8.37 0.38 -1.20
N TYR A 101 -7.84 1.10 -2.19
CA TYR A 101 -8.05 2.54 -2.37
C TYR A 101 -8.74 2.92 -3.68
N CYS A 102 -9.42 2.01 -4.35
CA CYS A 102 -9.98 2.17 -5.69
C CYS A 102 -10.95 3.37 -5.89
N VAL A 103 -11.47 3.94 -4.81
CA VAL A 103 -12.41 5.08 -4.83
C VAL A 103 -11.97 6.23 -3.89
N HIS A 104 -10.71 6.24 -3.48
CA HIS A 104 -10.19 7.20 -2.50
C HIS A 104 -9.47 8.37 -3.18
N HIS A 105 -10.13 8.99 -4.15
CA HIS A 105 -9.60 10.13 -4.89
C HIS A 105 -9.62 11.40 -4.03
N LEU A 106 -8.54 12.16 -4.03
CA LEU A 106 -8.43 13.49 -3.40
C LEU A 106 -8.65 14.63 -4.41
N ASP A 107 -8.53 14.36 -5.72
CA ASP A 107 -8.73 15.31 -6.79
C ASP A 107 -9.69 14.79 -7.86
N ASP A 108 -10.22 15.71 -8.70
CA ASP A 108 -11.05 15.35 -9.86
C ASP A 108 -10.20 14.75 -10.98
N ASP A 109 -9.00 15.29 -11.17
CA ASP A 109 -7.97 14.72 -12.05
C ASP A 109 -7.24 13.60 -11.31
N HIS A 110 -7.79 12.40 -11.37
CA HIS A 110 -7.23 11.22 -10.72
C HIS A 110 -6.77 10.18 -11.75
N PRO A 111 -5.69 9.43 -11.45
CA PRO A 111 -5.17 8.41 -12.34
C PRO A 111 -6.18 7.27 -12.53
N HIS A 112 -6.27 6.78 -13.75
CA HIS A 112 -7.00 5.56 -14.08
C HIS A 112 -6.10 4.34 -13.81
N LEU A 113 -6.67 3.30 -13.21
CA LEU A 113 -6.02 2.00 -13.08
C LEU A 113 -6.61 1.01 -14.08
N LEU A 114 -5.76 0.47 -14.96
CA LEU A 114 -6.15 -0.57 -15.89
C LEU A 114 -6.60 -1.85 -15.15
N ASN A 115 -7.60 -2.53 -15.64
CA ASN A 115 -8.10 -3.77 -15.01
C ASN A 115 -7.17 -4.95 -15.31
N LEU A 116 -6.38 -5.37 -14.33
CA LEU A 116 -5.44 -6.49 -14.48
C LEU A 116 -6.12 -7.79 -14.92
N MET A 117 -7.30 -8.11 -14.39
CA MET A 117 -8.01 -9.35 -14.74
C MET A 117 -8.39 -9.38 -16.23
N ASP A 118 -8.79 -8.24 -16.79
CA ASP A 118 -9.15 -8.17 -18.21
C ASP A 118 -7.89 -8.25 -19.09
N GLU A 119 -6.77 -7.68 -18.69
CA GLU A 119 -5.50 -7.86 -19.40
C GLU A 119 -5.01 -9.31 -19.33
N CYS A 120 -5.13 -9.96 -18.18
CA CYS A 120 -4.77 -11.37 -18.03
C CYS A 120 -5.62 -12.30 -18.90
N LYS A 121 -6.93 -12.05 -19.04
CA LYS A 121 -7.81 -12.83 -19.92
C LYS A 121 -7.41 -12.74 -21.39
N LYS A 122 -6.87 -11.62 -21.84
CA LYS A 122 -6.39 -11.44 -23.23
C LYS A 122 -5.23 -12.39 -23.57
N VAL A 123 -4.44 -12.76 -22.56
CA VAL A 123 -3.22 -13.57 -22.73
C VAL A 123 -3.30 -14.94 -22.05
N GLY A 124 -4.44 -15.30 -21.43
CA GLY A 124 -4.68 -16.60 -20.79
C GLY A 124 -3.93 -16.78 -19.47
N SER A 125 -3.71 -15.71 -18.72
CA SER A 125 -2.95 -15.71 -17.45
C SER A 125 -3.82 -15.39 -16.21
N GLU A 126 -5.14 -15.39 -16.34
CA GLU A 126 -6.08 -15.02 -15.27
C GLU A 126 -5.98 -15.87 -14.01
N ASP A 127 -5.45 -17.09 -14.12
CA ASP A 127 -5.22 -17.96 -12.96
C ASP A 127 -4.13 -17.45 -12.01
N MET A 128 -3.29 -16.52 -12.46
CA MET A 128 -2.29 -15.91 -11.57
C MET A 128 -2.89 -14.88 -10.61
N VAL A 129 -4.07 -14.33 -10.89
CA VAL A 129 -4.57 -13.14 -10.20
C VAL A 129 -5.58 -13.47 -9.10
N VAL A 130 -5.36 -12.89 -7.92
CA VAL A 130 -6.34 -12.83 -6.83
C VAL A 130 -6.50 -11.37 -6.43
N MET A 131 -7.67 -10.80 -6.72
CA MET A 131 -8.00 -9.41 -6.45
C MET A 131 -8.77 -9.30 -5.15
N PHE A 132 -8.48 -8.28 -4.37
CA PHE A 132 -9.17 -7.99 -3.11
C PHE A 132 -9.71 -6.58 -3.12
N CYS A 133 -10.88 -6.39 -2.53
CA CYS A 133 -11.42 -5.09 -2.16
C CYS A 133 -12.20 -5.18 -0.85
N SER A 134 -12.35 -4.05 -0.19
CA SER A 134 -13.05 -3.96 1.09
C SER A 134 -13.68 -2.58 1.28
N THR A 135 -14.79 -2.53 1.99
CA THR A 135 -15.41 -1.27 2.43
C THR A 135 -14.87 -0.77 3.77
N SER A 136 -13.82 -1.37 4.31
CA SER A 136 -13.25 -1.01 5.62
C SER A 136 -12.85 0.46 5.72
N LYS A 137 -12.39 1.04 4.60
CA LYS A 137 -12.02 2.47 4.50
C LYS A 137 -13.07 3.31 3.78
N ILE A 138 -14.21 2.72 3.41
CA ILE A 138 -15.34 3.38 2.75
C ILE A 138 -16.48 3.61 3.73
N SER A 139 -16.84 2.59 4.53
CA SER A 139 -17.88 2.63 5.53
C SER A 139 -17.30 2.55 6.95
N PHE A 140 -17.20 1.35 7.51
CA PHE A 140 -16.70 1.12 8.87
C PHE A 140 -15.60 0.07 8.89
N SER A 141 -14.49 0.40 9.52
CA SER A 141 -13.47 -0.59 9.89
C SER A 141 -14.07 -1.62 10.88
N GLY A 142 -13.80 -2.90 10.66
CA GLY A 142 -14.33 -4.00 11.48
C GLY A 142 -15.80 -4.37 11.20
N ALA A 143 -16.56 -3.53 10.51
CA ALA A 143 -17.96 -3.80 10.10
C ALA A 143 -18.14 -3.65 8.58
N GLY A 144 -17.07 -3.77 7.83
CA GLY A 144 -17.06 -3.69 6.38
C GLY A 144 -17.51 -4.98 5.68
N VAL A 145 -17.64 -4.87 4.37
CA VAL A 145 -17.81 -6.01 3.46
C VAL A 145 -16.55 -6.11 2.61
N ALA A 146 -16.02 -7.32 2.46
CA ALA A 146 -14.88 -7.58 1.59
C ALA A 146 -15.29 -8.52 0.45
N ALA A 147 -14.58 -8.45 -0.66
CA ALA A 147 -14.78 -9.35 -1.80
C ALA A 147 -13.44 -9.80 -2.38
N ILE A 148 -13.46 -11.02 -2.93
CA ILE A 148 -12.35 -11.60 -3.69
C ILE A 148 -12.83 -11.81 -5.13
N GLY A 149 -12.01 -11.38 -6.09
CA GLY A 149 -12.18 -11.65 -7.51
C GLY A 149 -10.99 -12.47 -8.03
N CYS A 150 -11.27 -13.56 -8.73
CA CYS A 150 -10.24 -14.40 -9.36
C CYS A 150 -10.85 -15.22 -10.51
N SER A 151 -10.03 -16.00 -11.22
CA SER A 151 -10.52 -16.93 -12.25
C SER A 151 -11.53 -17.92 -11.69
N LYS A 152 -12.35 -18.51 -12.57
CA LYS A 152 -13.33 -19.53 -12.16
C LYS A 152 -12.64 -20.71 -11.44
N ARG A 153 -11.50 -21.17 -11.96
CA ARG A 153 -10.73 -22.28 -11.37
C ARG A 153 -10.28 -21.96 -9.93
N ASN A 154 -9.71 -20.79 -9.70
CA ASN A 154 -9.33 -20.36 -8.37
C ASN A 154 -10.53 -20.15 -7.46
N MET A 155 -11.62 -19.60 -7.98
CA MET A 155 -12.86 -19.39 -7.22
C MET A 155 -13.47 -20.70 -6.74
N ASP A 156 -13.52 -21.72 -7.61
CA ASP A 156 -14.05 -23.04 -7.24
C ASP A 156 -13.20 -23.68 -6.12
N HIS A 157 -11.86 -23.54 -6.19
CA HIS A 157 -10.96 -24.00 -5.13
C HIS A 157 -11.17 -23.24 -3.81
N LEU A 158 -11.26 -21.90 -3.86
CA LEU A 158 -11.47 -21.06 -2.67
C LEU A 158 -12.83 -21.35 -2.01
N LYS A 159 -13.91 -21.48 -2.80
CA LYS A 159 -15.25 -21.79 -2.27
C LYS A 159 -15.26 -23.10 -1.49
N ALA A 160 -14.56 -24.14 -1.96
CA ALA A 160 -14.47 -25.40 -1.25
C ALA A 160 -13.78 -25.27 0.11
N LYS A 161 -12.80 -24.37 0.26
CA LYS A 161 -12.14 -24.09 1.54
C LYS A 161 -13.00 -23.22 2.45
N VAL A 162 -13.57 -22.15 1.90
CA VAL A 162 -14.42 -21.21 2.65
C VAL A 162 -15.69 -21.89 3.17
N ALA A 163 -16.25 -22.86 2.44
CA ALA A 163 -17.42 -23.63 2.87
C ALA A 163 -17.17 -24.43 4.16
N MET A 164 -15.91 -24.79 4.46
CA MET A 164 -15.55 -25.44 5.73
C MET A 164 -15.35 -24.41 6.86
N GLN A 165 -15.02 -23.17 6.52
CA GLN A 165 -14.79 -22.10 7.49
C GLN A 165 -16.08 -21.41 7.91
N THR A 166 -17.02 -21.21 7.00
CA THR A 166 -18.30 -20.53 7.25
C THR A 166 -19.41 -21.05 6.37
N ILE A 167 -20.61 -21.19 6.95
CA ILE A 167 -21.83 -21.60 6.24
C ILE A 167 -22.42 -20.40 5.49
N SER A 168 -22.40 -19.21 6.10
CA SER A 168 -22.86 -17.99 5.45
C SER A 168 -22.17 -16.75 6.04
N PHE A 169 -22.07 -15.71 5.21
CA PHE A 169 -21.55 -14.43 5.64
C PHE A 169 -22.64 -13.57 6.29
N ASP A 170 -22.25 -12.51 7.01
CA ASP A 170 -23.16 -11.57 7.67
C ASP A 170 -24.05 -10.82 6.65
N LYS A 171 -25.24 -11.38 6.43
CA LYS A 171 -26.23 -10.85 5.49
C LYS A 171 -26.86 -9.52 5.97
N LEU A 172 -26.91 -9.30 7.28
CA LEU A 172 -27.43 -8.04 7.82
C LEU A 172 -26.48 -6.89 7.51
N ASN A 173 -25.17 -7.13 7.66
CA ASN A 173 -24.16 -6.15 7.31
C ASN A 173 -24.13 -5.87 5.81
N GLN A 174 -24.25 -6.91 4.97
CA GLN A 174 -24.38 -6.73 3.52
C GLN A 174 -25.63 -5.88 3.18
N LEU A 175 -26.78 -6.16 3.81
CA LEU A 175 -28.01 -5.40 3.60
C LEU A 175 -27.88 -3.93 4.04
N ARG A 176 -27.17 -3.65 5.15
CA ARG A 176 -26.85 -2.27 5.57
C ARG A 176 -26.14 -1.51 4.46
N HIS A 177 -25.07 -2.12 3.88
CA HIS A 177 -24.31 -1.51 2.80
C HIS A 177 -25.15 -1.27 1.55
N VAL A 178 -25.98 -2.25 1.16
CA VAL A 178 -26.90 -2.11 0.01
C VAL A 178 -27.91 -0.99 0.24
N ARG A 179 -28.50 -0.90 1.43
CA ARG A 179 -29.48 0.15 1.75
C ARG A 179 -28.85 1.54 1.83
N PHE A 180 -27.63 1.63 2.35
CA PHE A 180 -26.92 2.90 2.51
C PHE A 180 -26.40 3.42 1.16
N PHE A 181 -25.65 2.61 0.44
CA PHE A 181 -25.04 3.02 -0.84
C PHE A 181 -25.97 2.91 -2.03
N LYS A 182 -26.93 2.00 -2.00
CA LYS A 182 -27.89 1.67 -3.08
C LYS A 182 -27.19 1.10 -4.34
N ASN A 183 -26.21 1.80 -4.88
CA ASN A 183 -25.48 1.47 -6.11
C ASN A 183 -24.09 2.13 -6.12
N LYS A 184 -23.35 1.96 -7.23
CA LYS A 184 -22.01 2.54 -7.43
C LYS A 184 -22.01 4.06 -7.25
N ALA A 185 -22.97 4.77 -7.83
CA ALA A 185 -23.06 6.24 -7.71
C ALA A 185 -23.22 6.68 -6.25
N GLY A 186 -23.93 5.90 -5.43
CA GLY A 186 -24.04 6.14 -3.99
C GLY A 186 -22.72 5.99 -3.24
N VAL A 187 -21.86 5.03 -3.64
CA VAL A 187 -20.50 4.91 -3.10
C VAL A 187 -19.67 6.12 -3.51
N GLU A 188 -19.69 6.50 -4.78
CA GLU A 188 -18.94 7.66 -5.29
C GLU A 188 -19.35 8.95 -4.59
N ALA A 189 -20.65 9.20 -4.44
CA ALA A 189 -21.18 10.37 -3.70
C ALA A 189 -20.75 10.37 -2.23
N HIS A 190 -20.65 9.20 -1.59
CA HIS A 190 -20.14 9.08 -0.23
C HIS A 190 -18.65 9.39 -0.15
N MET A 191 -17.87 8.91 -1.09
CA MET A 191 -16.43 9.16 -1.14
C MET A 191 -16.08 10.63 -1.42
N LEU A 192 -16.94 11.38 -2.13
CA LEU A 192 -16.78 12.83 -2.24
C LEU A 192 -16.87 13.54 -0.88
N LYS A 193 -17.68 13.03 0.06
CA LYS A 193 -17.72 13.56 1.44
C LYS A 193 -16.43 13.23 2.21
N HIS A 194 -15.88 12.03 2.03
CA HIS A 194 -14.56 11.67 2.57
C HIS A 194 -13.48 12.60 2.04
N ARG A 195 -13.46 12.83 0.73
CA ARG A 195 -12.53 13.76 0.08
C ARG A 195 -12.61 15.17 0.68
N ALA A 196 -13.81 15.70 0.87
CA ALA A 196 -14.01 17.03 1.46
C ALA A 196 -13.44 17.15 2.88
N LEU A 197 -13.35 16.04 3.62
CA LEU A 197 -12.73 15.98 4.94
C LEU A 197 -11.23 15.73 4.89
N LEU A 198 -10.75 14.92 3.95
CA LEU A 198 -9.35 14.49 3.91
C LEU A 198 -8.46 15.47 3.17
N LYS A 199 -8.90 15.97 2.01
CA LYS A 199 -8.05 16.84 1.17
C LYS A 199 -7.48 18.05 1.93
N PRO A 200 -8.26 18.84 2.70
CA PRO A 200 -7.70 19.96 3.45
C PRO A 200 -6.62 19.57 4.45
N ARG A 201 -6.68 18.34 4.99
CA ARG A 201 -5.67 17.80 5.91
C ARG A 201 -4.36 17.47 5.18
N PHE A 202 -4.47 16.84 4.01
CA PHE A 202 -3.32 16.58 3.15
C PHE A 202 -2.67 17.89 2.72
N ASP A 203 -3.47 18.83 2.23
CA ASP A 203 -3.00 20.13 1.75
C ASP A 203 -2.27 20.92 2.88
N ALA A 204 -2.75 20.86 4.12
CA ALA A 204 -2.10 21.51 5.26
C ALA A 204 -0.71 20.92 5.54
N VAL A 205 -0.56 19.60 5.52
CA VAL A 205 0.74 18.94 5.75
C VAL A 205 1.71 19.23 4.60
N ILE A 206 1.27 19.06 3.35
CA ILE A 206 2.10 19.27 2.16
C ILE A 206 2.56 20.73 2.09
N ARG A 207 1.64 21.68 2.30
CA ARG A 207 1.99 23.11 2.36
C ARG A 207 3.07 23.39 3.41
N THR A 208 2.93 22.83 4.63
CA THR A 208 3.93 23.00 5.68
C THR A 208 5.29 22.42 5.27
N PHE A 209 5.31 21.29 4.56
CA PHE A 209 6.55 20.70 4.07
C PHE A 209 7.24 21.61 3.05
N HIS A 210 6.48 22.17 2.10
CA HIS A 210 7.02 23.16 1.16
C HIS A 210 7.56 24.41 1.88
N GLU A 211 6.77 25.00 2.76
CA GLU A 211 7.17 26.20 3.48
C GLU A 211 8.45 26.00 4.32
N GLU A 212 8.65 24.81 4.88
CA GLU A 212 9.71 24.55 5.84
C GLU A 212 10.92 23.81 5.29
N MET A 213 10.78 23.01 4.24
CA MET A 213 11.85 22.11 3.80
C MET A 213 12.25 22.26 2.33
N ASP A 214 11.49 23.04 1.50
CA ASP A 214 11.89 23.27 0.11
C ASP A 214 13.30 23.85 0.03
N GLY A 215 14.10 23.28 -0.87
CA GLY A 215 15.49 23.73 -1.10
C GLY A 215 16.49 23.31 -0.04
N ALA A 216 16.06 22.70 1.08
CA ALA A 216 16.98 22.28 2.15
C ALA A 216 17.75 20.99 1.80
N GLY A 217 17.27 20.18 0.86
CA GLY A 217 17.91 18.94 0.42
C GLY A 217 17.95 17.81 1.48
N ILE A 218 17.13 17.91 2.53
CA ILE A 218 17.13 16.97 3.67
C ILE A 218 15.97 15.97 3.64
N ALA A 219 14.97 16.20 2.81
CA ALA A 219 13.84 15.31 2.64
C ALA A 219 13.20 15.46 1.26
N VAL A 220 12.53 14.41 0.81
CA VAL A 220 11.61 14.42 -0.32
C VAL A 220 10.31 13.73 0.09
N TRP A 221 9.18 14.15 -0.44
CA TRP A 221 7.88 13.59 -0.09
C TRP A 221 7.00 13.42 -1.30
N THR A 222 5.98 12.57 -1.13
CA THR A 222 4.97 12.35 -2.17
C THR A 222 3.79 13.32 -1.98
N GLU A 223 3.16 13.69 -3.10
CA GLU A 223 1.93 14.47 -3.15
C GLU A 223 0.82 13.61 -3.79
N PRO A 224 0.22 12.71 -3.00
CA PRO A 224 -0.69 11.71 -3.54
C PRO A 224 -2.01 12.32 -4.01
N LYS A 225 -2.50 11.88 -5.16
CA LYS A 225 -3.83 12.23 -5.69
C LYS A 225 -4.97 11.43 -5.05
N GLY A 226 -4.66 10.58 -4.07
CA GLY A 226 -5.62 9.74 -3.36
C GLY A 226 -4.98 8.88 -2.27
N GLY A 227 -5.78 8.03 -1.66
CA GLY A 227 -5.34 7.18 -0.56
C GLY A 227 -5.35 7.88 0.80
N TYR A 228 -4.51 7.40 1.72
CA TYR A 228 -4.51 7.83 3.13
C TYR A 228 -3.16 8.29 3.65
N PHE A 229 -2.10 8.26 2.83
CA PHE A 229 -0.74 8.43 3.31
C PHE A 229 0.07 9.40 2.46
N ILE A 230 1.03 10.05 3.12
CA ILE A 230 2.13 10.77 2.49
C ILE A 230 3.40 9.99 2.86
N SER A 231 4.23 9.65 1.90
CA SER A 231 5.52 9.03 2.11
C SER A 231 6.59 10.11 2.13
N VAL A 232 7.43 10.11 3.16
CA VAL A 232 8.54 11.04 3.28
C VAL A 232 9.84 10.25 3.38
N ASP A 233 10.76 10.53 2.50
CA ASP A 233 12.13 10.04 2.57
C ASP A 233 13.02 11.15 3.10
N VAL A 234 13.45 11.04 4.35
CA VAL A 234 14.42 11.94 4.96
C VAL A 234 15.86 11.54 4.56
N MET A 235 16.85 12.30 5.00
CA MET A 235 18.26 11.97 4.79
C MET A 235 18.55 10.54 5.27
N ASP A 236 19.31 9.76 4.49
CA ASP A 236 19.67 8.37 4.83
C ASP A 236 20.19 8.25 6.27
N GLY A 237 19.71 7.25 7.01
CA GLY A 237 20.08 6.99 8.40
C GLY A 237 19.51 8.01 9.39
N CYS A 238 18.44 8.72 9.04
CA CYS A 238 17.81 9.72 9.91
C CYS A 238 16.37 9.37 10.31
N ALA A 239 15.69 8.42 9.69
CA ALA A 239 14.27 8.17 9.95
C ALA A 239 14.00 7.75 11.40
N ALA A 240 14.79 6.84 11.94
CA ALA A 240 14.66 6.44 13.35
C ALA A 240 14.86 7.63 14.31
N ARG A 241 15.86 8.48 14.06
CA ARG A 241 16.13 9.65 14.88
C ARG A 241 15.04 10.70 14.79
N VAL A 242 14.49 10.94 13.58
CA VAL A 242 13.35 11.87 13.39
C VAL A 242 12.14 11.41 14.20
N ILE A 243 11.83 10.10 14.16
CA ILE A 243 10.68 9.55 14.90
C ILE A 243 10.88 9.67 16.41
N GLU A 244 12.09 9.43 16.90
CA GLU A 244 12.45 9.62 18.32
C GLU A 244 12.24 11.07 18.76
N LEU A 245 12.81 12.03 18.03
CA LEU A 245 12.65 13.47 18.28
C LEU A 245 11.19 13.92 18.26
N CYS A 246 10.42 13.45 17.26
CA CYS A 246 8.99 13.71 17.19
C CYS A 246 8.26 13.21 18.44
N LYS A 247 8.57 11.99 18.89
CA LYS A 247 7.97 11.41 20.10
C LYS A 247 8.31 12.22 21.36
N GLU A 248 9.56 12.67 21.50
CA GLU A 248 9.99 13.55 22.60
C GLU A 248 9.24 14.87 22.60
N ALA A 249 8.94 15.40 21.40
CA ALA A 249 8.17 16.63 21.21
C ALA A 249 6.63 16.41 21.28
N GLY A 250 6.16 15.19 21.59
CA GLY A 250 4.74 14.88 21.73
C GLY A 250 4.02 14.52 20.44
N VAL A 251 4.74 14.30 19.33
CA VAL A 251 4.17 13.86 18.05
C VAL A 251 4.46 12.38 17.84
N THR A 252 3.41 11.54 17.86
CA THR A 252 3.54 10.09 17.67
C THR A 252 3.36 9.73 16.20
N LEU A 253 4.35 9.07 15.63
CA LEU A 253 4.36 8.55 14.26
C LEU A 253 4.44 7.02 14.26
N THR A 254 4.18 6.40 13.10
CA THR A 254 4.47 4.97 12.91
C THR A 254 5.99 4.75 12.99
N GLY A 255 6.42 3.63 13.58
CA GLY A 255 7.84 3.34 13.77
C GLY A 255 8.65 3.30 12.46
N ALA A 256 9.93 3.66 12.54
CA ALA A 256 10.85 3.58 11.40
C ALA A 256 10.91 2.16 10.83
N GLY A 257 11.09 2.04 9.52
CA GLY A 257 11.14 0.77 8.82
C GLY A 257 9.79 0.05 8.67
N CYS A 258 8.69 0.57 9.20
CA CYS A 258 7.38 -0.09 9.12
C CYS A 258 6.91 -0.38 7.68
N ALA A 259 7.36 0.40 6.72
CA ALA A 259 7.03 0.24 5.30
C ALA A 259 7.97 -0.76 4.57
N TYR A 260 8.74 -1.55 5.31
CA TYR A 260 9.68 -2.53 4.77
C TYR A 260 9.54 -3.89 5.46
N PRO A 261 9.81 -5.01 4.74
CA PRO A 261 9.90 -6.34 5.32
C PRO A 261 10.82 -6.39 6.55
N TYR A 262 10.40 -7.15 7.56
CA TYR A 262 11.13 -7.31 8.82
C TYR A 262 11.40 -6.00 9.58
N HIS A 263 10.62 -4.94 9.28
CA HIS A 263 10.82 -3.59 9.82
C HIS A 263 12.23 -3.01 9.56
N LYS A 264 12.84 -3.37 8.42
CA LYS A 264 14.19 -2.97 8.07
C LYS A 264 14.20 -2.18 6.76
N ASP A 265 14.16 -0.86 6.87
CA ASP A 265 14.53 0.03 5.77
C ASP A 265 16.07 0.02 5.64
N PRO A 266 16.64 -0.45 4.51
CA PRO A 266 18.09 -0.52 4.36
C PRO A 266 18.81 0.83 4.43
N ARG A 267 18.07 1.92 4.18
CA ARG A 267 18.58 3.29 4.19
C ARG A 267 18.16 4.09 5.41
N ASP A 268 17.28 3.54 6.27
CA ASP A 268 16.70 4.24 7.42
C ASP A 268 16.26 5.67 7.06
N ARG A 269 15.38 5.77 6.05
CA ARG A 269 14.96 7.06 5.49
C ARG A 269 13.45 7.24 5.38
N ASN A 270 12.69 6.17 5.21
CA ASN A 270 11.26 6.26 4.93
C ASN A 270 10.42 6.43 6.17
N ILE A 271 9.55 7.43 6.14
CA ILE A 271 8.55 7.72 7.19
C ILE A 271 7.18 7.85 6.55
N ARG A 272 6.20 7.13 7.08
CA ARG A 272 4.80 7.18 6.65
C ARG A 272 4.01 8.16 7.50
N ILE A 273 3.39 9.16 6.87
CA ILE A 273 2.51 10.13 7.51
C ILE A 273 1.05 9.82 7.15
N ALA A 274 0.17 9.82 8.16
CA ALA A 274 -1.27 9.58 8.01
C ALA A 274 -2.08 10.79 8.53
N PRO A 275 -2.40 11.79 7.69
CA PRO A 275 -3.02 13.04 8.13
C PRO A 275 -4.55 12.95 8.30
N SER A 276 -5.09 11.75 8.51
CA SER A 276 -6.55 11.52 8.41
C SER A 276 -7.33 11.78 9.69
N TYR A 277 -6.70 11.72 10.87
CA TYR A 277 -7.41 11.74 12.15
C TYR A 277 -7.40 13.10 12.86
N PRO A 278 -6.27 13.82 13.06
CA PRO A 278 -6.22 15.05 13.82
C PRO A 278 -6.98 16.21 13.15
N SER A 279 -7.28 17.26 13.90
CA SER A 279 -7.75 18.52 13.34
C SER A 279 -6.68 19.19 12.46
N ILE A 280 -7.08 20.11 11.59
CA ILE A 280 -6.12 20.83 10.72
C ILE A 280 -5.09 21.59 11.57
N GLU A 281 -5.54 22.24 12.65
CA GLU A 281 -4.65 22.99 13.56
C GLU A 281 -3.62 22.07 14.24
N GLU A 282 -4.02 20.88 14.67
CA GLU A 282 -3.12 19.88 15.24
C GLU A 282 -2.14 19.35 14.18
N LEU A 283 -2.61 19.13 12.95
CA LEU A 283 -1.76 18.69 11.85
C LEU A 283 -0.71 19.72 11.47
N GLU A 284 -1.06 21.00 11.38
CA GLU A 284 -0.12 22.07 11.08
C GLU A 284 0.97 22.17 12.17
N LYS A 285 0.60 22.06 13.45
CA LYS A 285 1.55 22.01 14.56
C LYS A 285 2.46 20.77 14.48
N ALA A 286 1.86 19.59 14.28
CA ALA A 286 2.61 18.35 14.18
C ALA A 286 3.55 18.34 12.96
N ALA A 287 3.10 18.85 11.81
CA ALA A 287 3.93 18.97 10.62
C ALA A 287 5.12 19.93 10.84
N LYS A 288 4.94 21.07 11.49
CA LYS A 288 6.04 21.97 11.87
C LYS A 288 7.03 21.32 12.82
N ILE A 289 6.56 20.59 13.83
CA ILE A 289 7.43 19.82 14.72
C ILE A 289 8.21 18.77 13.92
N PHE A 290 7.53 18.03 13.04
CA PHE A 290 8.16 17.03 12.17
C PHE A 290 9.28 17.64 11.31
N THR A 291 9.04 18.79 10.68
CA THR A 291 10.05 19.44 9.83
C THR A 291 11.26 19.92 10.65
N LEU A 292 11.04 20.43 11.87
CA LEU A 292 12.13 20.77 12.80
C LEU A 292 12.94 19.53 13.20
N CYS A 293 12.27 18.39 13.48
CA CYS A 293 12.94 17.15 13.79
C CYS A 293 13.77 16.62 12.60
N CYS A 294 13.26 16.77 11.36
CA CYS A 294 14.03 16.44 10.16
C CYS A 294 15.30 17.31 10.03
N LYS A 295 15.16 18.62 10.23
CA LYS A 295 16.29 19.57 10.20
C LYS A 295 17.32 19.22 11.29
N LEU A 296 16.87 18.92 12.50
CA LEU A 296 17.76 18.57 13.62
C LEU A 296 18.50 17.26 13.37
N ALA A 297 17.80 16.18 13.00
CA ALA A 297 18.41 14.89 12.71
C ALA A 297 19.43 14.96 11.56
N ALA A 298 19.11 15.72 10.51
CA ALA A 298 20.03 15.95 9.40
C ALA A 298 21.28 16.73 9.86
N THR A 299 21.10 17.75 10.71
CA THR A 299 22.21 18.54 11.27
C THR A 299 23.10 17.71 12.17
N GLU A 300 22.52 16.92 13.10
CA GLU A 300 23.27 15.99 13.97
C GLU A 300 24.13 15.04 13.13
N LYS A 301 23.56 14.47 12.06
CA LYS A 301 24.27 13.55 11.16
C LYS A 301 25.41 14.21 10.41
N LEU A 302 25.20 15.39 9.85
CA LEU A 302 26.21 16.12 9.09
C LEU A 302 27.38 16.55 10.00
N LEU A 303 27.10 16.96 11.24
CA LEU A 303 28.13 17.29 12.22
C LEU A 303 28.92 16.07 12.67
N ALA A 304 28.29 14.91 12.77
CA ALA A 304 28.99 13.67 13.13
C ALA A 304 29.86 13.09 11.98
N ALA A 305 29.68 13.55 10.75
CA ALA A 305 30.46 13.14 9.57
C ALA A 305 31.71 14.01 9.33
N ASN A 306 31.82 15.15 10.04
CA ASN A 306 32.99 16.06 10.02
C ASN A 306 33.88 15.80 11.23
#